data_62f70ac252737dca8d9314b11429102e
#
_entry.id   62f70ac252737dca8d9314b11429102e
#
_cell.length_a   1.000
_cell.length_b   1.000
_cell.length_c   1.000
_cell.angle_alpha   90.00
_cell.angle_beta   90.00
_cell.angle_gamma   90.00
#
_symmetry.space_group_name_H-M   'P 1'
#
loop_
_entity.id
_entity.type
_entity.pdbx_description
1 polymer ?
#
loop_
_entity_poly.entity_id
_entity_poly.type
_entity_poly.pdbx_seq_one_letter_code
_entity_poly.pdbx_strand_id
1 'polypeptide(L)'
;MRFRSLNPLVRNIGKKAFVLCLLLFVLCLMSSSIEAIPWNPEAVLKAHLKENYPWADIEIDDLLISDKLPDEQPSKIVVEKGPPGKTAFTMEFRNGMKITATASVKTFDWIVMSARAFRKGHNLQRDDVFPKLMDITRIPKGAIRSAEQMIGKPFTRSIVANVPLVDTMIAVVPVVKKGRKVTLVIESPSFIITALGEIKENSSVGSSVKAVNLASKKIISGLLLNENTVKVEF
;
A
#
# COMPACT_ATOMS: atom_id res chain seq x y z
N MET A 1 -0.90 65.09 71.67
CA MET A 1 -0.22 64.52 70.45
C MET A 1 -1.26 63.92 69.53
N ARG A 2 -1.47 64.55 68.39
CA ARG A 2 -2.46 64.10 67.38
C ARG A 2 -1.79 63.14 66.39
N PHE A 3 -2.20 61.88 66.38
CA PHE A 3 -1.85 60.90 65.34
C PHE A 3 -2.65 61.29 64.09
N ARG A 4 -1.97 61.66 63.02
CA ARG A 4 -2.55 61.85 61.70
C ARG A 4 -2.85 60.42 61.11
N SER A 5 -4.11 60.17 60.85
CA SER A 5 -4.53 59.01 60.10
C SER A 5 -4.09 59.13 58.65
N LEU A 6 -3.30 58.19 58.19
CA LEU A 6 -2.92 58.04 56.79
C LEU A 6 -4.13 57.71 55.89
N ASN A 7 -4.21 58.45 54.77
CA ASN A 7 -5.32 58.51 53.85
C ASN A 7 -5.62 57.08 53.25
N PRO A 8 -6.88 56.62 53.28
CA PRO A 8 -7.25 55.23 52.81
C PRO A 8 -6.93 54.98 51.33
N LEU A 9 -6.74 56.06 50.50
CA LEU A 9 -6.37 55.96 49.11
C LEU A 9 -4.98 55.30 48.88
N VAL A 10 -3.98 55.72 49.74
CA VAL A 10 -2.60 55.15 49.60
C VAL A 10 -2.50 53.72 49.97
N ARG A 11 -3.35 53.21 50.89
CA ARG A 11 -3.40 51.81 51.33
C ARG A 11 -3.96 50.88 50.25
N ASN A 12 -4.81 51.44 49.35
CA ASN A 12 -5.43 50.64 48.28
C ASN A 12 -4.53 50.53 47.00
N ILE A 13 -3.67 51.51 46.76
CA ILE A 13 -2.69 51.50 45.68
C ILE A 13 -1.60 50.45 45.96
N GLY A 14 -1.09 50.39 47.20
CA GLY A 14 -0.11 49.38 47.61
C GLY A 14 -0.60 47.92 47.49
N LYS A 15 -1.87 47.69 47.85
CA LYS A 15 -2.47 46.33 47.69
C LYS A 15 -2.64 45.96 46.22
N LYS A 16 -3.05 46.85 45.34
CA LYS A 16 -3.18 46.58 43.89
C LYS A 16 -1.82 46.37 43.22
N ALA A 17 -0.80 47.16 43.62
CA ALA A 17 0.56 46.96 43.13
C ALA A 17 1.16 45.63 43.61
N PHE A 18 0.92 45.22 44.86
CA PHE A 18 1.38 43.94 45.39
C PHE A 18 0.72 42.77 44.72
N VAL A 19 -0.60 42.82 44.46
CA VAL A 19 -1.33 41.78 43.71
C VAL A 19 -0.84 41.69 42.28
N LEU A 20 -0.55 42.81 41.62
CA LEU A 20 -0.02 42.86 40.26
C LEU A 20 1.40 42.24 40.17
N CYS A 21 2.28 42.57 41.15
CA CYS A 21 3.60 41.94 41.25
C CYS A 21 3.52 40.42 41.54
N LEU A 22 2.60 40.01 42.39
CA LEU A 22 2.38 38.57 42.68
C LEU A 22 1.88 37.85 41.44
N LEU A 23 0.97 38.44 40.66
CA LEU A 23 0.47 37.88 39.39
C LEU A 23 1.58 37.78 38.34
N LEU A 24 2.44 38.80 38.22
CA LEU A 24 3.60 38.74 37.32
C LEU A 24 4.64 37.72 37.76
N PHE A 25 4.83 37.53 39.08
CA PHE A 25 5.73 36.52 39.62
C PHE A 25 5.20 35.11 39.38
N VAL A 26 3.89 34.88 39.54
CA VAL A 26 3.23 33.61 39.20
C VAL A 26 3.28 33.33 37.69
N LEU A 27 3.13 34.35 36.85
CA LEU A 27 3.28 34.21 35.38
C LEU A 27 4.72 33.84 34.99
N CYS A 28 5.73 34.38 35.67
CA CYS A 28 7.13 34.03 35.48
C CYS A 28 7.47 32.61 35.95
N LEU A 29 6.80 32.11 36.98
CA LEU A 29 6.96 30.71 37.46
C LEU A 29 6.29 29.68 36.54
N MET A 30 5.33 30.12 35.70
CA MET A 30 4.67 29.29 34.69
C MET A 30 5.45 29.20 33.36
N SER A 31 6.64 29.85 33.29
CA SER A 31 7.58 29.57 32.20
C SER A 31 8.19 28.19 32.41
N SER A 32 7.35 27.15 32.28
CA SER A 32 7.81 25.76 32.13
C SER A 32 8.74 25.80 30.93
N SER A 33 10.00 25.52 31.15
CA SER A 33 10.96 25.20 30.12
C SER A 33 10.30 24.04 29.35
N ILE A 34 9.85 24.30 28.12
CA ILE A 34 9.54 23.22 27.18
C ILE A 34 10.90 22.57 26.97
N GLU A 35 11.20 21.53 27.76
CA GLU A 35 12.29 20.63 27.44
C GLU A 35 11.98 20.11 26.04
N ALA A 36 12.76 20.54 25.06
CA ALA A 36 12.69 20.03 23.71
C ALA A 36 12.88 18.51 23.82
N ILE A 37 11.83 17.75 23.52
CA ILE A 37 11.93 16.28 23.48
C ILE A 37 13.06 15.97 22.50
N PRO A 38 14.14 15.32 22.95
CA PRO A 38 15.26 15.02 22.07
C PRO A 38 14.71 14.24 20.87
N TRP A 39 15.01 14.70 19.67
CA TRP A 39 14.55 14.03 18.45
C TRP A 39 15.18 12.63 18.36
N ASN A 40 14.40 11.68 17.84
CA ASN A 40 14.85 10.30 17.65
C ASN A 40 15.37 10.12 16.21
N PRO A 41 16.67 9.83 16.02
CA PRO A 41 17.26 9.68 14.69
C PRO A 41 16.65 8.52 13.90
N GLU A 42 16.33 7.41 14.57
CA GLU A 42 15.67 6.26 13.93
C GLU A 42 14.29 6.63 13.39
N ALA A 43 13.49 7.34 14.19
CA ALA A 43 12.16 7.79 13.77
C ALA A 43 12.22 8.73 12.57
N VAL A 44 13.19 9.64 12.55
CA VAL A 44 13.39 10.61 11.45
C VAL A 44 13.85 9.89 10.17
N LEU A 45 14.80 8.96 10.27
CA LEU A 45 15.25 8.15 9.14
C LEU A 45 14.14 7.25 8.61
N LYS A 46 13.36 6.62 9.50
CA LYS A 46 12.19 5.81 9.12
C LYS A 46 11.13 6.63 8.40
N ALA A 47 10.83 7.83 8.89
CA ALA A 47 9.90 8.76 8.25
C ALA A 47 10.38 9.15 6.84
N HIS A 48 11.65 9.51 6.71
CA HIS A 48 12.27 9.85 5.44
C HIS A 48 12.19 8.69 4.43
N LEU A 49 12.46 7.46 4.85
CA LEU A 49 12.35 6.28 3.99
C LEU A 49 10.89 6.01 3.59
N LYS A 50 9.93 6.15 4.51
CA LYS A 50 8.50 5.96 4.21
C LYS A 50 7.96 6.98 3.21
N GLU A 51 8.47 8.20 3.23
CA GLU A 51 8.08 9.26 2.31
C GLU A 51 8.63 9.05 0.89
N ASN A 52 9.85 8.52 0.80
CA ASN A 52 10.57 8.43 -0.48
C ASN A 52 10.46 7.08 -1.17
N TYR A 53 9.95 6.04 -0.50
CA TYR A 53 9.84 4.69 -1.05
C TYR A 53 8.46 4.08 -0.84
N PRO A 54 7.95 3.29 -1.81
CA PRO A 54 6.57 2.80 -1.81
C PRO A 54 6.34 1.52 -0.99
N TRP A 55 7.15 1.24 0.02
CA TRP A 55 6.97 0.05 0.85
C TRP A 55 5.87 0.22 1.89
N ALA A 56 5.20 -0.89 2.21
CA ALA A 56 4.11 -0.88 3.18
C ALA A 56 4.60 -0.63 4.61
N ASP A 57 5.78 -1.17 4.97
CA ASP A 57 6.43 -0.89 6.26
C ASP A 57 7.95 -1.04 6.16
N ILE A 58 8.64 -0.44 7.15
CA ILE A 58 10.10 -0.39 7.24
C ILE A 58 10.48 -0.60 8.70
N GLU A 59 11.47 -1.47 8.93
CA GLU A 59 12.15 -1.62 10.21
C GLU A 59 13.61 -1.21 10.06
N ILE A 60 14.12 -0.46 11.04
CA ILE A 60 15.51 -0.03 11.10
C ILE A 60 16.13 -0.71 12.31
N ASP A 61 17.14 -1.55 12.07
CA ASP A 61 17.90 -2.23 13.11
C ASP A 61 19.36 -1.75 13.06
N ASP A 62 20.09 -1.94 14.17
CA ASP A 62 21.54 -1.72 14.26
C ASP A 62 21.98 -0.33 13.77
N LEU A 63 21.23 0.73 14.16
CA LEU A 63 21.57 2.09 13.78
C LEU A 63 22.89 2.52 14.44
N LEU A 64 23.92 2.74 13.63
CA LEU A 64 25.22 3.26 14.03
C LEU A 64 25.39 4.66 13.46
N ILE A 65 25.75 5.61 14.31
CA ILE A 65 25.95 7.01 13.97
C ILE A 65 27.40 7.34 14.19
N SER A 66 28.03 8.02 13.21
CA SER A 66 29.48 8.26 13.21
C SER A 66 29.96 9.30 14.24
N ASP A 67 29.06 10.17 14.69
CA ASP A 67 29.43 11.29 15.56
C ASP A 67 28.27 11.70 16.48
N LYS A 68 28.51 12.59 17.46
CA LYS A 68 27.49 13.11 18.35
C LYS A 68 26.48 13.95 17.55
N LEU A 69 25.19 13.63 17.72
CA LEU A 69 24.11 14.34 17.08
C LEU A 69 23.86 15.72 17.73
N PRO A 70 23.55 16.77 16.92
CA PRO A 70 23.04 18.02 17.40
C PRO A 70 21.64 17.86 18.02
N ASP A 71 21.24 18.84 18.83
CA ASP A 71 19.89 18.87 19.44
C ASP A 71 18.79 19.23 18.43
N GLU A 72 19.15 19.64 17.21
CA GLU A 72 18.23 19.90 16.12
C GLU A 72 18.13 18.75 15.12
N GLN A 73 16.99 18.62 14.46
CA GLN A 73 16.82 17.62 13.39
C GLN A 73 17.62 18.00 12.13
N PRO A 74 18.06 17.01 11.33
CA PRO A 74 18.73 17.29 10.08
C PRO A 74 17.80 18.05 9.11
N SER A 75 18.35 19.04 8.43
CA SER A 75 17.64 19.80 7.39
C SER A 75 17.50 19.02 6.08
N LYS A 76 18.41 18.05 5.85
CA LYS A 76 18.41 17.19 4.68
C LYS A 76 18.96 15.81 5.03
N ILE A 77 18.37 14.78 4.45
CA ILE A 77 18.85 13.40 4.54
C ILE A 77 19.12 12.90 3.12
N VAL A 78 20.29 12.34 2.92
CA VAL A 78 20.70 11.72 1.65
C VAL A 78 20.91 10.23 1.91
N VAL A 79 20.32 9.38 1.10
CA VAL A 79 20.52 7.93 1.14
C VAL A 79 21.61 7.58 0.15
N GLU A 80 22.83 7.33 0.64
CA GLU A 80 24.02 7.01 -0.18
C GLU A 80 23.93 5.59 -0.74
N LYS A 81 23.48 4.67 0.10
CA LYS A 81 23.21 3.29 -0.27
C LYS A 81 21.83 2.92 0.25
N GLY A 82 20.93 2.59 -0.67
CA GLY A 82 19.53 2.36 -0.36
C GLY A 82 19.21 0.96 0.19
N PRO A 83 18.06 0.83 0.89
CA PRO A 83 17.49 -0.44 1.34
C PRO A 83 16.99 -1.31 0.17
N PRO A 84 16.77 -2.62 0.39
CA PRO A 84 16.86 -3.31 1.69
C PRO A 84 18.28 -3.70 2.06
N GLY A 85 18.51 -3.94 3.36
CA GLY A 85 19.77 -4.39 3.92
C GLY A 85 20.62 -3.26 4.49
N LYS A 86 21.95 -3.36 4.39
CA LYS A 86 22.87 -2.32 4.89
C LYS A 86 22.66 -1.02 4.12
N THR A 87 22.09 -0.03 4.81
CA THR A 87 21.76 1.28 4.28
C THR A 87 22.68 2.32 4.91
N ALA A 88 23.15 3.26 4.09
CA ALA A 88 23.98 4.37 4.56
C ALA A 88 23.28 5.69 4.30
N PHE A 89 23.29 6.56 5.30
CA PHE A 89 22.68 7.88 5.29
C PHE A 89 23.70 8.96 5.55
N THR A 90 23.54 10.11 4.90
CA THR A 90 24.22 11.35 5.25
C THR A 90 23.15 12.34 5.72
N MET A 91 23.24 12.77 6.98
CA MET A 91 22.40 13.78 7.58
C MET A 91 23.10 15.13 7.53
N GLU A 92 22.51 16.11 6.85
CA GLU A 92 23.03 17.48 6.75
C GLU A 92 22.23 18.39 7.70
N PHE A 93 22.91 19.16 8.55
CA PHE A 93 22.35 20.08 9.53
C PHE A 93 22.49 21.53 9.05
N ARG A 94 21.66 22.43 9.59
CA ARG A 94 21.64 23.86 9.20
C ARG A 94 22.98 24.58 9.42
N ASN A 95 23.75 24.13 10.40
CA ASN A 95 25.10 24.65 10.68
C ASN A 95 26.18 24.17 9.69
N GLY A 96 25.80 23.41 8.63
CA GLY A 96 26.71 22.84 7.64
C GLY A 96 27.37 21.51 8.08
N MET A 97 27.09 21.03 9.29
CA MET A 97 27.61 19.73 9.77
C MET A 97 26.98 18.59 8.97
N LYS A 98 27.80 17.59 8.64
CA LYS A 98 27.35 16.33 7.99
C LYS A 98 27.74 15.17 8.88
N ILE A 99 26.76 14.37 9.23
CA ILE A 99 26.93 13.15 10.04
C ILE A 99 26.46 11.96 9.24
N THR A 100 27.28 10.92 9.19
CA THR A 100 26.91 9.67 8.52
C THR A 100 26.27 8.70 9.51
N ALA A 101 25.31 7.96 9.04
CA ALA A 101 24.68 6.88 9.78
C ALA A 101 24.60 5.63 8.91
N THR A 102 24.74 4.47 9.51
CA THR A 102 24.52 3.18 8.86
C THR A 102 23.53 2.36 9.66
N ALA A 103 22.65 1.66 8.97
CA ALA A 103 21.66 0.80 9.61
C ALA A 103 21.38 -0.45 8.78
N SER A 104 20.83 -1.47 9.40
CA SER A 104 20.22 -2.60 8.72
C SER A 104 18.73 -2.29 8.52
N VAL A 105 18.32 -2.09 7.28
CA VAL A 105 16.94 -1.72 6.95
C VAL A 105 16.21 -2.91 6.34
N LYS A 106 15.16 -3.37 7.01
CA LYS A 106 14.20 -4.34 6.49
C LYS A 106 13.00 -3.60 5.92
N THR A 107 12.53 -4.05 4.78
CA THR A 107 11.40 -3.45 4.08
C THR A 107 10.34 -4.51 3.83
N PHE A 108 9.08 -4.13 3.99
CA PHE A 108 7.96 -5.07 3.93
C PHE A 108 6.92 -4.59 2.93
N ASP A 109 6.25 -5.55 2.29
CA ASP A 109 5.13 -5.27 1.41
C ASP A 109 3.98 -6.26 1.67
N TRP A 110 2.76 -5.83 1.32
CA TRP A 110 1.58 -6.66 1.43
C TRP A 110 1.53 -7.66 0.27
N ILE A 111 1.30 -8.91 0.60
CA ILE A 111 1.06 -9.99 -0.37
C ILE A 111 -0.20 -10.77 0.01
N VAL A 112 -0.77 -11.45 -0.96
CA VAL A 112 -1.93 -12.31 -0.79
C VAL A 112 -1.47 -13.73 -0.49
N MET A 113 -1.98 -14.30 0.61
CA MET A 113 -1.70 -15.67 1.06
C MET A 113 -2.96 -16.51 0.95
N SER A 114 -2.78 -17.82 0.69
CA SER A 114 -3.89 -18.80 0.77
C SER A 114 -4.30 -19.04 2.22
N ALA A 115 -5.58 -18.91 2.54
CA ALA A 115 -6.12 -19.21 3.87
C ALA A 115 -6.25 -20.73 4.11
N ARG A 116 -6.47 -21.48 3.06
CA ARG A 116 -6.66 -22.95 3.08
C ARG A 116 -6.06 -23.62 1.86
N ALA A 117 -6.09 -24.94 1.82
CA ALA A 117 -5.67 -25.69 0.65
C ALA A 117 -6.75 -25.68 -0.45
N PHE A 118 -6.34 -25.58 -1.71
CA PHE A 118 -7.19 -25.61 -2.90
C PHE A 118 -6.79 -26.74 -3.84
N ARG A 119 -7.76 -27.27 -4.55
CA ARG A 119 -7.51 -28.19 -5.68
C ARG A 119 -7.36 -27.37 -6.98
N LYS A 120 -6.64 -27.95 -7.96
CA LYS A 120 -6.62 -27.44 -9.33
C LYS A 120 -8.05 -27.21 -9.84
N GLY A 121 -8.29 -26.08 -10.51
CA GLY A 121 -9.59 -25.70 -11.04
C GLY A 121 -10.51 -25.00 -10.02
N HIS A 122 -10.10 -24.84 -8.75
CA HIS A 122 -10.88 -24.08 -7.78
C HIS A 122 -10.92 -22.60 -8.19
N ASN A 123 -12.13 -22.03 -8.27
CA ASN A 123 -12.32 -20.60 -8.49
C ASN A 123 -12.14 -19.86 -7.19
N LEU A 124 -11.18 -18.95 -7.13
CA LEU A 124 -10.85 -18.20 -5.92
C LEU A 124 -12.02 -17.37 -5.43
N GLN A 125 -12.36 -17.49 -4.15
CA GLN A 125 -13.31 -16.66 -3.44
C GLN A 125 -12.58 -15.71 -2.50
N ARG A 126 -13.25 -14.66 -2.03
CA ARG A 126 -12.64 -13.65 -1.16
C ARG A 126 -12.17 -14.24 0.17
N ASP A 127 -12.92 -15.17 0.75
CA ASP A 127 -12.60 -15.84 2.02
C ASP A 127 -11.49 -16.91 1.93
N ASP A 128 -11.05 -17.19 0.72
CA ASP A 128 -9.98 -18.15 0.47
C ASP A 128 -8.59 -17.57 0.70
N VAL A 129 -8.49 -16.27 0.89
CA VAL A 129 -7.21 -15.54 0.95
C VAL A 129 -7.19 -14.52 2.06
N PHE A 130 -6.00 -14.17 2.50
CA PHE A 130 -5.78 -13.06 3.43
C PHE A 130 -4.51 -12.29 3.06
N PRO A 131 -4.45 -10.98 3.37
CA PRO A 131 -3.24 -10.19 3.19
C PRO A 131 -2.24 -10.53 4.31
N LYS A 132 -0.96 -10.56 3.97
CA LYS A 132 0.15 -10.71 4.92
C LYS A 132 1.27 -9.75 4.59
N LEU A 133 1.78 -9.08 5.60
CA LEU A 133 3.00 -8.28 5.49
C LEU A 133 4.21 -9.23 5.45
N MET A 134 5.06 -9.10 4.45
CA MET A 134 6.22 -9.96 4.24
C MET A 134 7.45 -9.14 3.85
N ASP A 135 8.60 -9.53 4.39
CA ASP A 135 9.90 -8.98 3.99
C ASP A 135 10.10 -9.14 2.47
N ILE A 136 10.39 -8.05 1.77
CA ILE A 136 10.47 -8.04 0.30
C ILE A 136 11.54 -8.98 -0.25
N THR A 137 12.58 -9.28 0.52
CA THR A 137 13.64 -10.23 0.13
C THR A 137 13.14 -11.68 0.11
N ARG A 138 12.02 -11.97 0.79
CA ARG A 138 11.36 -13.28 0.85
C ARG A 138 10.13 -13.38 -0.05
N ILE A 139 9.70 -12.27 -0.64
CA ILE A 139 8.54 -12.26 -1.54
C ILE A 139 8.90 -13.00 -2.84
N PRO A 140 8.17 -14.06 -3.21
CA PRO A 140 8.42 -14.76 -4.45
C PRO A 140 8.12 -13.86 -5.67
N LYS A 141 8.85 -14.07 -6.76
CA LYS A 141 8.61 -13.36 -8.02
C LYS A 141 7.17 -13.61 -8.51
N GLY A 142 6.49 -12.56 -8.93
CA GLY A 142 5.09 -12.64 -9.36
C GLY A 142 4.07 -12.75 -8.22
N ALA A 143 4.48 -12.50 -6.96
CA ALA A 143 3.55 -12.49 -5.84
C ALA A 143 2.44 -11.46 -6.04
N ILE A 144 1.22 -11.86 -5.74
CA ILE A 144 0.01 -11.05 -5.89
C ILE A 144 -0.13 -10.12 -4.68
N ARG A 145 -0.34 -8.85 -4.95
CA ARG A 145 -0.52 -7.80 -3.92
C ARG A 145 -1.99 -7.48 -3.64
N SER A 146 -2.88 -7.74 -4.60
CA SER A 146 -4.32 -7.52 -4.44
C SER A 146 -5.12 -8.75 -4.84
N ALA A 147 -6.04 -9.20 -3.98
CA ALA A 147 -6.89 -10.36 -4.21
C ALA A 147 -7.90 -10.12 -5.34
N GLU A 148 -8.31 -8.88 -5.59
CA GLU A 148 -9.30 -8.53 -6.62
C GLU A 148 -8.91 -9.00 -8.01
N GLN A 149 -7.61 -9.03 -8.29
CA GLN A 149 -7.07 -9.49 -9.58
C GLN A 149 -7.29 -10.99 -9.83
N MET A 150 -7.58 -11.75 -8.79
CA MET A 150 -7.64 -13.21 -8.78
C MET A 150 -9.04 -13.75 -8.55
N ILE A 151 -9.94 -12.99 -7.92
CA ILE A 151 -11.29 -13.43 -7.58
C ILE A 151 -12.01 -13.95 -8.84
N GLY A 152 -12.62 -15.14 -8.71
CA GLY A 152 -13.35 -15.80 -9.79
C GLY A 152 -12.47 -16.52 -10.82
N LYS A 153 -11.15 -16.42 -10.75
CA LYS A 153 -10.25 -17.14 -11.68
C LYS A 153 -9.88 -18.51 -11.14
N PRO A 154 -9.83 -19.56 -12.00
CA PRO A 154 -9.47 -20.90 -11.58
C PRO A 154 -7.96 -21.06 -11.38
N PHE A 155 -7.58 -21.86 -10.39
CA PHE A 155 -6.18 -22.23 -10.17
C PHE A 155 -5.69 -23.26 -11.20
N THR A 156 -4.46 -23.08 -11.67
CA THR A 156 -3.78 -24.00 -12.61
C THR A 156 -3.25 -25.25 -11.94
N ARG A 157 -3.05 -25.23 -10.61
CA ARG A 157 -2.51 -26.32 -9.80
C ARG A 157 -3.15 -26.36 -8.40
N SER A 158 -2.98 -27.45 -7.69
CA SER A 158 -3.34 -27.54 -6.26
C SER A 158 -2.37 -26.72 -5.43
N ILE A 159 -2.87 -26.07 -4.37
CA ILE A 159 -2.14 -25.17 -3.49
C ILE A 159 -2.43 -25.58 -2.05
N VAL A 160 -1.41 -25.55 -1.19
CA VAL A 160 -1.57 -25.80 0.24
C VAL A 160 -1.91 -24.47 0.98
N ALA A 161 -2.35 -24.56 2.23
CA ALA A 161 -2.62 -23.38 3.06
C ALA A 161 -1.34 -22.60 3.39
N ASN A 162 -1.48 -21.32 3.69
CA ASN A 162 -0.41 -20.42 4.15
C ASN A 162 0.75 -20.24 3.15
N VAL A 163 0.48 -20.28 1.85
CA VAL A 163 1.47 -20.01 0.79
C VAL A 163 1.21 -18.67 0.12
N PRO A 164 2.26 -17.90 -0.24
CA PRO A 164 2.11 -16.75 -1.12
C PRO A 164 1.49 -17.15 -2.46
N LEU A 165 0.46 -16.43 -2.87
CA LEU A 165 -0.12 -16.61 -4.19
C LEU A 165 0.67 -15.84 -5.24
N VAL A 166 0.99 -16.50 -6.35
CA VAL A 166 1.72 -15.90 -7.48
C VAL A 166 0.88 -15.99 -8.76
N ASP A 167 1.14 -15.09 -9.69
CA ASP A 167 0.42 -14.94 -10.95
C ASP A 167 0.36 -16.27 -11.76
N THR A 168 1.43 -17.07 -11.77
CA THR A 168 1.50 -18.36 -12.45
C THR A 168 0.58 -19.45 -11.88
N MET A 169 0.03 -19.23 -10.68
CA MET A 169 -0.94 -20.15 -10.05
C MET A 169 -2.35 -19.98 -10.59
N ILE A 170 -2.61 -18.94 -11.37
CA ILE A 170 -3.95 -18.59 -11.87
C ILE A 170 -3.98 -18.79 -13.37
N ALA A 171 -5.10 -19.34 -13.85
CA ALA A 171 -5.30 -19.44 -15.28
C ALA A 171 -5.54 -18.06 -15.87
N VAL A 172 -4.74 -17.69 -16.85
CA VAL A 172 -5.05 -16.57 -17.71
C VAL A 172 -6.20 -17.02 -18.61
N VAL A 173 -7.38 -16.46 -18.38
CA VAL A 173 -8.52 -16.71 -19.30
C VAL A 173 -8.26 -15.88 -20.56
N PRO A 174 -8.06 -16.51 -21.72
CA PRO A 174 -7.78 -15.79 -22.95
C PRO A 174 -8.92 -14.82 -23.29
N VAL A 175 -8.57 -13.60 -23.60
CA VAL A 175 -9.53 -12.58 -24.07
C VAL A 175 -9.48 -12.53 -25.59
N VAL A 176 -10.59 -12.88 -26.21
CA VAL A 176 -10.77 -12.77 -27.66
C VAL A 176 -11.20 -11.35 -28.01
N LYS A 177 -10.43 -10.69 -28.86
CA LYS A 177 -10.68 -9.29 -29.25
C LYS A 177 -11.81 -9.18 -30.25
N LYS A 178 -12.54 -8.08 -30.20
CA LYS A 178 -13.47 -7.66 -31.26
C LYS A 178 -12.82 -7.74 -32.63
N GLY A 179 -13.57 -8.23 -33.63
CA GLY A 179 -13.08 -8.43 -35.01
C GLY A 179 -12.44 -9.81 -35.26
N ARG A 180 -12.23 -10.60 -34.20
CA ARG A 180 -11.69 -11.97 -34.37
C ARG A 180 -12.69 -12.84 -35.12
N LYS A 181 -12.24 -13.53 -36.16
CA LYS A 181 -13.01 -14.55 -36.87
C LYS A 181 -13.09 -15.81 -36.04
N VAL A 182 -14.29 -16.38 -35.94
CA VAL A 182 -14.61 -17.59 -35.14
C VAL A 182 -15.55 -18.49 -35.90
N THR A 183 -15.57 -19.76 -35.55
CA THR A 183 -16.57 -20.71 -36.01
C THR A 183 -17.78 -20.69 -35.07
N LEU A 184 -18.94 -20.32 -35.58
CA LEU A 184 -20.22 -20.45 -34.88
C LEU A 184 -20.66 -21.90 -35.02
N VAL A 185 -20.96 -22.55 -33.91
CA VAL A 185 -21.35 -23.96 -33.88
C VAL A 185 -22.71 -24.08 -33.21
N ILE A 186 -23.64 -24.72 -33.93
CA ILE A 186 -24.91 -25.19 -33.39
C ILE A 186 -24.83 -26.70 -33.31
N GLU A 187 -25.00 -27.26 -32.14
CA GLU A 187 -24.91 -28.68 -31.90
C GLU A 187 -26.23 -29.22 -31.36
N SER A 188 -26.75 -30.21 -32.04
CA SER A 188 -27.95 -30.98 -31.67
C SER A 188 -27.59 -32.45 -31.69
N PRO A 189 -28.37 -33.32 -31.01
CA PRO A 189 -28.12 -34.81 -31.06
C PRO A 189 -28.06 -35.38 -32.44
N SER A 190 -28.73 -34.77 -33.43
CA SER A 190 -28.88 -35.29 -34.79
C SER A 190 -28.03 -34.55 -35.83
N PHE A 191 -27.48 -33.35 -35.55
CA PHE A 191 -26.73 -32.56 -36.53
C PHE A 191 -25.81 -31.55 -35.85
N ILE A 192 -24.77 -31.15 -36.57
CA ILE A 192 -23.90 -30.06 -36.26
C ILE A 192 -23.93 -29.06 -37.41
N ILE A 193 -24.25 -27.79 -37.15
CA ILE A 193 -24.19 -26.72 -38.13
C ILE A 193 -23.05 -25.78 -37.76
N THR A 194 -22.24 -25.47 -38.75
CA THR A 194 -21.15 -24.50 -38.56
C THR A 194 -21.29 -23.32 -39.52
N ALA A 195 -20.89 -22.14 -39.08
CA ALA A 195 -20.83 -20.96 -39.90
C ALA A 195 -19.62 -20.07 -39.48
N LEU A 196 -19.08 -19.29 -40.40
CA LEU A 196 -18.05 -18.31 -40.06
C LEU A 196 -18.70 -17.07 -39.44
N GLY A 197 -18.18 -16.66 -38.30
CA GLY A 197 -18.60 -15.45 -37.58
C GLY A 197 -17.47 -14.52 -37.25
N GLU A 198 -17.81 -13.33 -36.77
CA GLU A 198 -16.88 -12.32 -36.27
C GLU A 198 -17.35 -11.77 -34.93
N ILE A 199 -16.49 -11.75 -33.92
CA ILE A 199 -16.76 -11.25 -32.58
C ILE A 199 -17.00 -9.74 -32.61
N LYS A 200 -18.06 -9.28 -31.95
CA LYS A 200 -18.45 -7.85 -31.93
C LYS A 200 -17.96 -7.08 -30.72
N GLU A 201 -17.51 -7.77 -29.67
CA GLU A 201 -17.01 -7.19 -28.42
C GLU A 201 -15.86 -8.03 -27.85
N ASN A 202 -14.97 -7.41 -27.04
CA ASN A 202 -13.93 -8.17 -26.35
C ASN A 202 -14.59 -9.11 -25.32
N SER A 203 -14.27 -10.39 -25.37
CA SER A 203 -14.88 -11.40 -24.51
C SER A 203 -13.89 -12.42 -24.06
N SER A 204 -14.05 -12.91 -22.82
CA SER A 204 -13.21 -13.98 -22.28
C SER A 204 -13.76 -15.35 -22.68
N VAL A 205 -12.89 -16.31 -22.90
CA VAL A 205 -13.30 -17.70 -23.09
C VAL A 205 -14.13 -18.16 -21.89
N GLY A 206 -15.27 -18.84 -22.15
CA GLY A 206 -16.26 -19.25 -21.16
C GLY A 206 -17.35 -18.22 -20.88
N SER A 207 -17.33 -17.03 -21.50
CA SER A 207 -18.40 -16.04 -21.38
C SER A 207 -19.34 -16.03 -22.58
N SER A 208 -20.55 -15.48 -22.37
CA SER A 208 -21.48 -15.18 -23.47
C SER A 208 -20.91 -14.06 -24.33
N VAL A 209 -21.04 -14.18 -25.65
CA VAL A 209 -20.50 -13.22 -26.62
C VAL A 209 -21.47 -13.01 -27.78
N LYS A 210 -21.47 -11.80 -28.32
CA LYS A 210 -22.16 -11.47 -29.58
C LYS A 210 -21.22 -11.62 -30.75
N ALA A 211 -21.61 -12.39 -31.76
CA ALA A 211 -20.90 -12.54 -33.00
C ALA A 211 -21.83 -12.29 -34.19
N VAL A 212 -21.27 -11.74 -35.28
CA VAL A 212 -21.99 -11.60 -36.55
C VAL A 212 -21.67 -12.81 -37.41
N ASN A 213 -22.69 -13.50 -37.89
CA ASN A 213 -22.56 -14.51 -38.93
C ASN A 213 -22.20 -13.78 -40.25
N LEU A 214 -21.05 -14.13 -40.82
CA LEU A 214 -20.51 -13.42 -42.00
C LEU A 214 -21.32 -13.65 -43.27
N ALA A 215 -22.04 -14.77 -43.39
CA ALA A 215 -22.89 -15.08 -44.52
C ALA A 215 -24.26 -14.36 -44.41
N SER A 216 -24.97 -14.51 -43.30
CA SER A 216 -26.30 -13.96 -43.14
C SER A 216 -26.33 -12.52 -42.60
N LYS A 217 -25.22 -11.97 -42.14
CA LYS A 217 -25.07 -10.66 -41.48
C LYS A 217 -25.88 -10.50 -40.17
N LYS A 218 -26.49 -11.59 -39.67
CA LYS A 218 -27.23 -11.57 -38.40
C LYS A 218 -26.31 -11.62 -37.21
N ILE A 219 -26.69 -10.90 -36.16
CA ILE A 219 -26.02 -10.97 -34.85
C ILE A 219 -26.58 -12.18 -34.10
N ILE A 220 -25.70 -13.00 -33.57
CA ILE A 220 -26.00 -14.22 -32.85
C ILE A 220 -25.26 -14.16 -31.52
N SER A 221 -25.94 -14.56 -30.44
CA SER A 221 -25.33 -14.73 -29.12
C SER A 221 -24.99 -16.20 -28.89
N GLY A 222 -23.92 -16.44 -28.16
CA GLY A 222 -23.48 -17.81 -27.82
C GLY A 222 -22.37 -17.82 -26.80
N LEU A 223 -22.00 -18.99 -26.34
CA LEU A 223 -20.93 -19.22 -25.39
C LEU A 223 -19.59 -19.34 -26.14
N LEU A 224 -18.61 -18.54 -25.79
CA LEU A 224 -17.25 -18.61 -26.34
C LEU A 224 -16.51 -19.81 -25.72
N LEU A 225 -16.45 -20.95 -26.42
CA LEU A 225 -15.84 -22.18 -25.92
C LEU A 225 -14.30 -22.11 -25.89
N ASN A 226 -13.72 -21.48 -26.89
CA ASN A 226 -12.28 -21.24 -27.01
C ASN A 226 -12.03 -20.01 -27.94
N GLU A 227 -10.78 -19.66 -28.20
CA GLU A 227 -10.44 -18.49 -29.01
C GLU A 227 -10.99 -18.48 -30.44
N ASN A 228 -11.46 -19.63 -30.94
CA ASN A 228 -11.87 -19.80 -32.34
C ASN A 228 -13.30 -20.34 -32.47
N THR A 229 -14.00 -20.65 -31.37
CA THR A 229 -15.31 -21.34 -31.43
C THR A 229 -16.32 -20.73 -30.51
N VAL A 230 -17.50 -20.38 -31.02
CA VAL A 230 -18.67 -19.91 -30.29
C VAL A 230 -19.79 -20.93 -30.45
N LYS A 231 -20.25 -21.53 -29.34
CA LYS A 231 -21.44 -22.39 -29.31
C LYS A 231 -22.66 -21.47 -29.22
N VAL A 232 -23.51 -21.56 -30.23
CA VAL A 232 -24.75 -20.78 -30.32
C VAL A 232 -25.83 -21.49 -29.50
N GLU A 233 -26.53 -20.75 -28.67
CA GLU A 233 -27.71 -21.20 -27.93
C GLU A 233 -28.99 -20.83 -28.69
N PHE A 234 -30.00 -21.75 -28.66
CA PHE A 234 -31.29 -21.51 -29.31
C PHE A 234 -32.29 -20.87 -28.34
#